data_f72439a7e1867e10d17e909aabd89698
#
_entry.id   f72439a7e1867e10d17e909aabd89698
#
_cell.length_a   1.000
_cell.length_b   1.000
_cell.length_c   1.000
_cell.angle_alpha   90.00
_cell.angle_beta   90.00
_cell.angle_gamma   90.00
#
_symmetry.space_group_name_H-M   'P 1'
#
loop_
_entity.id
_entity.type
_entity.pdbx_description
1 polymer ?
#
loop_
_entity_poly.entity_id
_entity_poly.type
_entity_poly.pdbx_seq_one_letter_code
_entity_poly.pdbx_strand_id
1 'polypeptide(L)'
;MYRDHTKVIHIGDRVIGGGNPILIQSMTNTKTEDVAATVAQIRKLTAAGCDIIRCAVPTKEAAAAIREIKKEITIPLVADIHFDYRLAIAAMENGADKIRINPGNIGNRERLNAVVQTAKERNIPIRVGVNSGSLEKDLVEKYHGVTAEGIVESALDKVHMIEEEGYDNLVISIKSSDVLMCAKAHELIASKTSYPLHVGITEAGTLLSGNIKSAIGLGMILSQGIGDTIRVSLTGDPLEEVKSAKIILRTLGLRKGGIEVVSCPTCGRTRIDLIGLANQVENMVEDIPLDIKVAVMGCVVNGPGEAKEADIGIAGGVGEGLLIKKGEIVRKVPEAELLSVLREELLHWNDEK
;
A
#
# COMPACT_ATOMS: atom_id res chain seq x y z
N MET A 1 1.06 -19.83 -5.50
CA MET A 1 0.27 -19.01 -4.54
C MET A 1 -0.98 -18.50 -5.26
N TYR A 2 -2.02 -18.04 -4.55
CA TYR A 2 -3.23 -17.51 -5.20
C TYR A 2 -2.93 -16.42 -6.24
N ARG A 3 -2.17 -15.41 -5.86
CA ARG A 3 -1.88 -14.25 -6.73
C ARG A 3 -1.07 -14.60 -8.00
N ASP A 4 -0.39 -15.75 -8.03
CA ASP A 4 0.36 -16.19 -9.22
C ASP A 4 -0.58 -16.60 -10.36
N HIS A 5 -1.83 -16.91 -10.03
CA HIS A 5 -2.88 -17.41 -10.93
C HIS A 5 -4.07 -16.45 -11.06
N THR A 6 -3.98 -15.25 -10.48
CA THR A 6 -5.02 -14.25 -10.65
C THR A 6 -5.00 -13.70 -12.08
N LYS A 7 -6.17 -13.25 -12.53
CA LYS A 7 -6.33 -12.62 -13.86
C LYS A 7 -5.43 -11.38 -13.95
N VAL A 8 -4.75 -11.22 -15.07
CA VAL A 8 -3.94 -10.03 -15.36
C VAL A 8 -4.83 -8.86 -15.73
N ILE A 9 -4.71 -7.75 -15.00
CA ILE A 9 -5.50 -6.53 -15.20
C ILE A 9 -4.56 -5.35 -15.42
N HIS A 10 -4.83 -4.57 -16.45
CA HIS A 10 -4.11 -3.34 -16.77
C HIS A 10 -4.82 -2.12 -16.18
N ILE A 11 -4.07 -1.24 -15.51
CA ILE A 11 -4.56 0.01 -14.91
C ILE A 11 -3.65 1.12 -15.40
N GLY A 12 -4.03 1.81 -16.48
CA GLY A 12 -3.13 2.71 -17.19
C GLY A 12 -1.88 1.95 -17.67
N ASP A 13 -0.70 2.42 -17.26
CA ASP A 13 0.60 1.80 -17.55
C ASP A 13 1.01 0.71 -16.53
N ARG A 14 0.20 0.44 -15.52
CA ARG A 14 0.48 -0.57 -14.48
C ARG A 14 -0.26 -1.88 -14.75
N VAL A 15 0.36 -2.97 -14.32
CA VAL A 15 -0.19 -4.32 -14.43
C VAL A 15 -0.27 -4.97 -13.06
N ILE A 16 -1.39 -5.62 -12.75
CA ILE A 16 -1.60 -6.37 -11.51
C ILE A 16 -2.13 -7.78 -11.83
N GLY A 17 -2.04 -8.67 -10.86
CA GLY A 17 -2.44 -10.08 -11.02
C GLY A 17 -1.39 -10.90 -11.76
N GLY A 18 -1.58 -12.22 -11.86
CA GLY A 18 -0.70 -13.14 -12.56
C GLY A 18 0.74 -13.17 -12.02
N GLY A 19 0.92 -12.98 -10.73
CA GLY A 19 2.26 -12.96 -10.09
C GLY A 19 3.04 -11.65 -10.26
N ASN A 20 2.45 -10.61 -10.89
CA ASN A 20 3.08 -9.30 -10.98
C ASN A 20 3.34 -8.68 -9.59
N PRO A 21 4.27 -7.72 -9.46
CA PRO A 21 4.56 -7.06 -8.18
C PRO A 21 3.33 -6.46 -7.54
N ILE A 22 3.26 -6.51 -6.21
CA ILE A 22 2.17 -5.91 -5.44
C ILE A 22 2.31 -4.40 -5.49
N LEU A 23 1.27 -3.70 -5.94
CA LEU A 23 1.26 -2.25 -6.06
C LEU A 23 0.67 -1.56 -4.83
N ILE A 24 1.29 -0.46 -4.43
CA ILE A 24 0.83 0.41 -3.34
C ILE A 24 -0.16 1.44 -3.92
N GLN A 25 -1.39 1.40 -3.42
CA GLN A 25 -2.38 2.42 -3.72
C GLN A 25 -2.58 3.30 -2.49
N SER A 26 -2.60 4.63 -2.67
CA SER A 26 -3.07 5.57 -1.66
C SER A 26 -4.29 6.36 -2.16
N MET A 27 -4.77 7.28 -1.37
CA MET A 27 -5.93 8.11 -1.70
C MET A 27 -5.67 9.55 -1.28
N THR A 28 -6.01 10.50 -2.16
CA THR A 28 -5.96 11.93 -1.82
C THR A 28 -7.00 12.27 -0.76
N ASN A 29 -6.68 13.22 0.11
CA ASN A 29 -7.60 13.83 1.06
C ASN A 29 -7.93 15.29 0.70
N THR A 30 -7.43 15.76 -0.46
CA THR A 30 -7.81 17.04 -1.06
C THR A 30 -9.20 16.95 -1.71
N LYS A 31 -9.83 18.08 -1.94
CA LYS A 31 -11.01 18.15 -2.82
C LYS A 31 -10.53 17.93 -4.26
N THR A 32 -11.10 16.95 -4.96
CA THR A 32 -10.65 16.57 -6.30
C THR A 32 -10.80 17.70 -7.32
N GLU A 33 -11.82 18.56 -7.15
CA GLU A 33 -12.03 19.76 -7.96
C GLU A 33 -10.94 20.85 -7.77
N ASP A 34 -10.19 20.81 -6.66
CA ASP A 34 -8.98 21.61 -6.50
C ASP A 34 -7.80 20.88 -7.17
N VAL A 35 -7.67 21.09 -8.47
CA VAL A 35 -6.66 20.42 -9.31
C VAL A 35 -5.26 20.68 -8.79
N ALA A 36 -4.92 21.92 -8.44
CA ALA A 36 -3.57 22.28 -8.02
C ALA A 36 -3.17 21.58 -6.72
N ALA A 37 -4.01 21.61 -5.70
CA ALA A 37 -3.76 20.93 -4.43
C ALA A 37 -3.71 19.41 -4.61
N THR A 38 -4.60 18.84 -5.42
CA THR A 38 -4.66 17.41 -5.68
C THR A 38 -3.41 16.91 -6.44
N VAL A 39 -2.98 17.62 -7.48
CA VAL A 39 -1.74 17.31 -8.22
C VAL A 39 -0.51 17.39 -7.32
N ALA A 40 -0.40 18.45 -6.50
CA ALA A 40 0.71 18.59 -5.56
C ALA A 40 0.78 17.42 -4.57
N GLN A 41 -0.36 16.99 -4.03
CA GLN A 41 -0.42 15.83 -3.13
C GLN A 41 -0.06 14.53 -3.87
N ILE A 42 -0.58 14.31 -5.08
CA ILE A 42 -0.27 13.11 -5.86
C ILE A 42 1.21 13.02 -6.18
N ARG A 43 1.85 14.13 -6.58
CA ARG A 43 3.30 14.17 -6.85
C ARG A 43 4.11 13.81 -5.60
N LYS A 44 3.73 14.34 -4.42
CA LYS A 44 4.36 13.99 -3.15
C LYS A 44 4.22 12.49 -2.83
N LEU A 45 3.03 11.93 -3.01
CA LEU A 45 2.78 10.50 -2.78
C LEU A 45 3.53 9.62 -3.80
N THR A 46 3.60 10.04 -5.07
CA THR A 46 4.35 9.34 -6.12
C THR A 46 5.84 9.30 -5.78
N ALA A 47 6.42 10.42 -5.36
CA ALA A 47 7.82 10.48 -4.92
C ALA A 47 8.11 9.54 -3.74
N ALA A 48 7.14 9.38 -2.83
CA ALA A 48 7.24 8.43 -1.72
C ALA A 48 7.10 6.95 -2.13
N GLY A 49 6.70 6.66 -3.38
CA GLY A 49 6.56 5.30 -3.92
C GLY A 49 5.14 4.78 -3.99
N CYS A 50 4.14 5.66 -4.05
CA CYS A 50 2.77 5.30 -4.41
C CYS A 50 2.72 4.91 -5.89
N ASP A 51 2.15 3.74 -6.20
CA ASP A 51 2.08 3.21 -7.56
C ASP A 51 0.76 3.56 -8.27
N ILE A 52 -0.33 3.75 -7.51
CA ILE A 52 -1.68 4.05 -8.00
C ILE A 52 -2.33 5.04 -7.04
N ILE A 53 -2.95 6.09 -7.57
CA ILE A 53 -3.69 7.05 -6.73
C ILE A 53 -5.20 6.90 -6.88
N ARG A 54 -5.95 7.08 -5.79
CA ARG A 54 -7.40 7.15 -5.79
C ARG A 54 -7.88 8.54 -5.38
N CYS A 55 -8.81 9.10 -6.14
CA CYS A 55 -9.48 10.37 -5.85
C CYS A 55 -10.98 10.16 -5.66
N ALA A 56 -11.57 10.82 -4.67
CA ALA A 56 -13.02 10.83 -4.50
C ALA A 56 -13.69 11.67 -5.61
N VAL A 57 -14.80 11.16 -6.15
CA VAL A 57 -15.55 11.87 -7.19
C VAL A 57 -17.01 12.05 -6.73
N PRO A 58 -17.26 12.99 -5.81
CA PRO A 58 -18.59 13.23 -5.28
C PRO A 58 -19.46 14.13 -6.16
N THR A 59 -18.87 14.90 -7.09
CA THR A 59 -19.54 15.92 -7.89
C THR A 59 -19.13 15.84 -9.37
N LYS A 60 -19.88 16.54 -10.23
CA LYS A 60 -19.54 16.66 -11.67
C LYS A 60 -18.24 17.46 -11.87
N GLU A 61 -18.00 18.44 -11.03
CA GLU A 61 -16.78 19.25 -11.04
C GLU A 61 -15.57 18.38 -10.72
N ALA A 62 -15.66 17.49 -9.71
CA ALA A 62 -14.62 16.52 -9.40
C ALA A 62 -14.38 15.55 -10.57
N ALA A 63 -15.44 15.07 -11.24
CA ALA A 63 -15.29 14.21 -12.41
C ALA A 63 -14.60 14.94 -13.59
N ALA A 64 -14.94 16.22 -13.82
CA ALA A 64 -14.29 17.03 -14.87
C ALA A 64 -12.82 17.34 -14.55
N ALA A 65 -12.49 17.56 -13.28
CA ALA A 65 -11.12 17.84 -12.82
C ALA A 65 -10.15 16.71 -13.12
N ILE A 66 -10.62 15.44 -13.24
CA ILE A 66 -9.76 14.28 -13.56
C ILE A 66 -8.96 14.53 -14.84
N ARG A 67 -9.56 15.15 -15.86
CA ARG A 67 -8.87 15.43 -17.13
C ARG A 67 -7.64 16.31 -16.94
N GLU A 68 -7.73 17.34 -16.12
CA GLU A 68 -6.61 18.24 -15.87
C GLU A 68 -5.59 17.59 -14.93
N ILE A 69 -6.04 16.88 -13.90
CA ILE A 69 -5.15 16.13 -13.02
C ILE A 69 -4.32 15.12 -13.82
N LYS A 70 -4.92 14.36 -14.73
CA LYS A 70 -4.25 13.34 -15.55
C LYS A 70 -3.14 13.88 -16.44
N LYS A 71 -3.20 15.14 -16.85
CA LYS A 71 -2.12 15.80 -17.61
C LYS A 71 -0.85 16.02 -16.78
N GLU A 72 -0.99 16.11 -15.45
CA GLU A 72 0.04 16.56 -14.53
C GLU A 72 0.64 15.44 -13.65
N ILE A 73 0.08 14.24 -13.72
CA ILE A 73 0.52 13.08 -12.94
C ILE A 73 1.03 11.95 -13.82
N THR A 74 1.92 11.11 -13.26
CA THR A 74 2.57 10.00 -13.97
C THR A 74 2.06 8.63 -13.56
N ILE A 75 1.26 8.53 -12.49
CA ILE A 75 0.70 7.27 -12.00
C ILE A 75 -0.78 7.16 -12.34
N PRO A 76 -1.32 5.94 -12.48
CA PRO A 76 -2.74 5.74 -12.77
C PRO A 76 -3.65 6.32 -11.68
N LEU A 77 -4.80 6.87 -12.13
CA LEU A 77 -5.82 7.45 -11.28
C LEU A 77 -7.06 6.55 -11.23
N VAL A 78 -7.49 6.22 -10.01
CA VAL A 78 -8.74 5.51 -9.70
C VAL A 78 -9.79 6.50 -9.25
N ALA A 79 -10.92 6.57 -9.96
CA ALA A 79 -12.07 7.35 -9.52
C ALA A 79 -12.93 6.55 -8.54
N ASP A 80 -13.15 7.12 -7.36
CA ASP A 80 -13.96 6.51 -6.30
C ASP A 80 -15.39 7.06 -6.34
N ILE A 81 -16.32 6.22 -6.79
CA ILE A 81 -17.72 6.58 -7.00
C ILE A 81 -18.58 5.92 -5.92
N HIS A 82 -19.38 6.72 -5.22
CA HIS A 82 -20.19 6.20 -4.13
C HIS A 82 -21.62 5.81 -4.56
N PHE A 83 -22.35 6.71 -5.27
CA PHE A 83 -23.76 6.50 -5.55
C PHE A 83 -24.19 6.85 -6.98
N ASP A 84 -23.69 7.95 -7.56
CA ASP A 84 -24.20 8.43 -8.85
C ASP A 84 -23.43 7.79 -10.02
N TYR A 85 -24.11 6.91 -10.77
CA TYR A 85 -23.57 6.25 -11.94
C TYR A 85 -23.06 7.21 -13.03
N ARG A 86 -23.66 8.41 -13.14
CA ARG A 86 -23.26 9.44 -14.13
C ARG A 86 -21.87 9.97 -13.83
N LEU A 87 -21.48 10.02 -12.56
CA LEU A 87 -20.12 10.40 -12.17
C LEU A 87 -19.09 9.33 -12.53
N ALA A 88 -19.49 8.04 -12.49
CA ALA A 88 -18.63 6.96 -12.96
C ALA A 88 -18.33 7.08 -14.46
N ILE A 89 -19.38 7.32 -15.25
CA ILE A 89 -19.27 7.53 -16.70
C ILE A 89 -18.40 8.77 -16.98
N ALA A 90 -18.74 9.91 -16.38
CA ALA A 90 -17.98 11.15 -16.55
C ALA A 90 -16.50 11.02 -16.14
N ALA A 91 -16.19 10.30 -15.05
CA ALA A 91 -14.82 10.05 -14.63
C ALA A 91 -14.03 9.25 -15.67
N MET A 92 -14.63 8.19 -16.24
CA MET A 92 -14.02 7.39 -17.31
C MET A 92 -13.80 8.22 -18.59
N GLU A 93 -14.76 9.06 -18.95
CA GLU A 93 -14.68 9.97 -20.10
C GLU A 93 -13.61 11.04 -19.94
N ASN A 94 -13.31 11.43 -18.68
CA ASN A 94 -12.26 12.37 -18.35
C ASN A 94 -10.89 11.71 -18.09
N GLY A 95 -10.75 10.40 -18.32
CA GLY A 95 -9.47 9.72 -18.36
C GLY A 95 -9.07 9.01 -17.05
N ALA A 96 -10.03 8.65 -16.19
CA ALA A 96 -9.75 7.74 -15.08
C ALA A 96 -9.30 6.37 -15.63
N ASP A 97 -8.21 5.82 -15.06
CA ASP A 97 -7.64 4.53 -15.48
C ASP A 97 -8.35 3.33 -14.85
N LYS A 98 -9.10 3.55 -13.79
CA LYS A 98 -9.94 2.55 -13.10
C LYS A 98 -11.04 3.27 -12.36
N ILE A 99 -12.19 2.64 -12.21
CA ILE A 99 -13.23 3.11 -11.29
C ILE A 99 -13.37 2.15 -10.10
N ARG A 100 -13.77 2.68 -8.96
CA ARG A 100 -14.21 1.90 -7.80
C ARG A 100 -15.67 2.20 -7.55
N ILE A 101 -16.48 1.17 -7.53
CA ILE A 101 -17.91 1.24 -7.23
C ILE A 101 -18.30 0.14 -6.24
N ASN A 102 -19.45 0.35 -5.61
CA ASN A 102 -20.25 -0.73 -5.03
C ASN A 102 -21.50 -0.87 -5.92
N PRO A 103 -21.62 -1.93 -6.73
CA PRO A 103 -22.76 -2.12 -7.64
C PRO A 103 -24.12 -1.97 -6.95
N GLY A 104 -24.25 -2.41 -5.70
CA GLY A 104 -25.48 -2.25 -4.92
C GLY A 104 -25.85 -0.80 -4.60
N ASN A 105 -24.90 0.15 -4.69
CA ASN A 105 -25.16 1.57 -4.43
C ASN A 105 -25.38 2.40 -5.72
N ILE A 106 -25.10 1.82 -6.88
CA ILE A 106 -25.20 2.55 -8.17
C ILE A 106 -26.65 2.73 -8.62
N GLY A 107 -27.57 1.94 -8.08
CA GLY A 107 -29.00 2.01 -8.35
C GLY A 107 -29.50 0.74 -9.05
N ASN A 108 -30.35 0.90 -10.06
CA ASN A 108 -30.95 -0.23 -10.78
C ASN A 108 -30.00 -0.84 -11.84
N ARG A 109 -30.42 -1.97 -12.42
CA ARG A 109 -29.66 -2.70 -13.43
C ARG A 109 -29.31 -1.86 -14.67
N GLU A 110 -30.22 -0.99 -15.12
CA GLU A 110 -29.98 -0.12 -16.29
C GLU A 110 -28.83 0.86 -16.05
N ARG A 111 -28.72 1.43 -14.83
CA ARG A 111 -27.65 2.33 -14.46
C ARG A 111 -26.31 1.60 -14.33
N LEU A 112 -26.33 0.41 -13.77
CA LEU A 112 -25.14 -0.43 -13.68
C LEU A 112 -24.67 -0.82 -15.10
N ASN A 113 -25.59 -1.23 -15.98
CA ASN A 113 -25.29 -1.54 -17.37
C ASN A 113 -24.63 -0.35 -18.09
N ALA A 114 -25.15 0.88 -17.93
CA ALA A 114 -24.56 2.06 -18.54
C ALA A 114 -23.08 2.28 -18.10
N VAL A 115 -22.78 2.06 -16.82
CA VAL A 115 -21.40 2.12 -16.29
C VAL A 115 -20.54 1.03 -16.90
N VAL A 116 -21.04 -0.21 -16.93
CA VAL A 116 -20.32 -1.36 -17.48
C VAL A 116 -20.03 -1.22 -18.97
N GLN A 117 -21.01 -0.76 -19.75
CA GLN A 117 -20.81 -0.52 -21.19
C GLN A 117 -19.74 0.55 -21.44
N THR A 118 -19.77 1.67 -20.72
CA THR A 118 -18.72 2.70 -20.81
C THR A 118 -17.35 2.14 -20.43
N ALA A 119 -17.26 1.33 -19.38
CA ALA A 119 -16.01 0.67 -18.98
C ALA A 119 -15.50 -0.29 -20.04
N LYS A 120 -16.40 -1.07 -20.66
CA LYS A 120 -16.11 -2.03 -21.73
C LYS A 120 -15.59 -1.34 -22.99
N GLU A 121 -16.25 -0.28 -23.44
CA GLU A 121 -15.84 0.50 -24.62
C GLU A 121 -14.45 1.12 -24.46
N ARG A 122 -14.08 1.47 -23.23
CA ARG A 122 -12.80 2.12 -22.91
C ARG A 122 -11.76 1.17 -22.31
N ASN A 123 -12.13 -0.10 -22.13
CA ASN A 123 -11.30 -1.12 -21.48
C ASN A 123 -10.80 -0.70 -20.08
N ILE A 124 -11.65 -0.03 -19.30
CA ILE A 124 -11.33 0.49 -17.98
C ILE A 124 -11.74 -0.53 -16.91
N PRO A 125 -10.81 -1.04 -16.09
CA PRO A 125 -11.15 -2.01 -15.05
C PRO A 125 -12.05 -1.41 -13.97
N ILE A 126 -12.98 -2.25 -13.49
CA ILE A 126 -13.89 -1.90 -12.41
C ILE A 126 -13.44 -2.60 -11.13
N ARG A 127 -13.26 -1.85 -10.04
CA ARG A 127 -13.08 -2.43 -8.72
C ARG A 127 -14.40 -2.51 -7.98
N VAL A 128 -14.85 -3.71 -7.71
CA VAL A 128 -15.98 -4.00 -6.83
C VAL A 128 -15.50 -3.88 -5.38
N GLY A 129 -16.07 -2.95 -4.63
CA GLY A 129 -15.67 -2.70 -3.24
C GLY A 129 -16.77 -2.98 -2.24
N VAL A 130 -16.54 -3.91 -1.33
CA VAL A 130 -17.44 -4.26 -0.23
C VAL A 130 -16.74 -3.99 1.11
N ASN A 131 -17.46 -3.37 2.02
CA ASN A 131 -16.99 -3.12 3.38
C ASN A 131 -17.95 -3.78 4.38
N SER A 132 -17.41 -4.32 5.49
CA SER A 132 -18.21 -4.92 6.55
C SER A 132 -19.28 -3.99 7.12
N GLY A 133 -19.00 -2.70 7.22
CA GLY A 133 -19.94 -1.69 7.73
C GLY A 133 -21.12 -1.36 6.81
N SER A 134 -21.12 -1.86 5.57
CA SER A 134 -22.19 -1.64 4.58
C SER A 134 -22.74 -2.95 4.00
N LEU A 135 -22.67 -4.04 4.77
CA LEU A 135 -23.23 -5.33 4.40
C LEU A 135 -24.77 -5.26 4.34
N GLU A 136 -25.37 -5.90 3.36
CA GLU A 136 -26.81 -5.95 3.13
C GLU A 136 -27.54 -6.61 4.31
N LYS A 137 -28.73 -6.10 4.64
CA LYS A 137 -29.50 -6.55 5.81
C LYS A 137 -29.91 -8.01 5.73
N ASP A 138 -30.29 -8.48 4.55
CA ASP A 138 -30.63 -9.88 4.28
C ASP A 138 -29.45 -10.82 4.51
N LEU A 139 -28.23 -10.42 4.16
CA LEU A 139 -27.03 -11.19 4.46
C LEU A 139 -26.68 -11.15 5.96
N VAL A 140 -26.89 -10.01 6.64
CA VAL A 140 -26.73 -9.92 8.10
C VAL A 140 -27.72 -10.85 8.81
N GLU A 141 -28.96 -10.92 8.36
CA GLU A 141 -29.98 -11.83 8.88
C GLU A 141 -29.62 -13.30 8.61
N LYS A 142 -29.23 -13.61 7.37
CA LYS A 142 -28.84 -14.97 6.94
C LYS A 142 -27.69 -15.53 7.75
N TYR A 143 -26.67 -14.72 8.04
CA TYR A 143 -25.45 -15.13 8.74
C TYR A 143 -25.45 -14.79 10.24
N HIS A 144 -26.59 -14.31 10.76
CA HIS A 144 -26.76 -13.91 12.16
C HIS A 144 -25.73 -12.86 12.64
N GLY A 145 -25.33 -11.98 11.75
CA GLY A 145 -24.37 -10.90 12.00
C GLY A 145 -23.49 -10.58 10.81
N VAL A 146 -22.51 -9.70 11.03
CA VAL A 146 -21.47 -9.40 10.03
C VAL A 146 -20.39 -10.48 10.15
N THR A 147 -20.24 -11.31 9.12
CA THR A 147 -19.31 -12.44 9.07
C THR A 147 -18.46 -12.42 7.82
N ALA A 148 -17.36 -13.16 7.82
CA ALA A 148 -16.49 -13.30 6.66
C ALA A 148 -17.25 -13.91 5.47
N GLU A 149 -18.09 -14.92 5.73
CA GLU A 149 -18.93 -15.60 4.73
C GLU A 149 -19.92 -14.63 4.08
N GLY A 150 -20.62 -13.83 4.89
CA GLY A 150 -21.57 -12.84 4.39
C GLY A 150 -20.92 -11.76 3.53
N ILE A 151 -19.74 -11.27 3.93
CA ILE A 151 -18.98 -10.29 3.16
C ILE A 151 -18.52 -10.87 1.81
N VAL A 152 -18.07 -12.13 1.80
CA VAL A 152 -17.65 -12.83 0.59
C VAL A 152 -18.83 -13.07 -0.35
N GLU A 153 -19.98 -13.52 0.16
CA GLU A 153 -21.19 -13.67 -0.64
C GLU A 153 -21.59 -12.34 -1.28
N SER A 154 -21.68 -11.28 -0.48
CA SER A 154 -21.96 -9.93 -0.97
C SER A 154 -21.00 -9.48 -2.10
N ALA A 155 -19.71 -9.79 -1.97
CA ALA A 155 -18.72 -9.42 -2.98
C ALA A 155 -18.91 -10.22 -4.29
N LEU A 156 -19.16 -11.52 -4.19
CA LEU A 156 -19.38 -12.39 -5.35
C LEU A 156 -20.67 -12.06 -6.08
N ASP A 157 -21.76 -11.79 -5.37
CA ASP A 157 -23.04 -11.39 -5.97
C ASP A 157 -22.87 -10.11 -6.81
N LYS A 158 -22.12 -9.13 -6.27
CA LYS A 158 -21.82 -7.88 -6.99
C LYS A 158 -20.88 -8.08 -8.19
N VAL A 159 -19.98 -9.04 -8.13
CA VAL A 159 -19.15 -9.44 -9.26
C VAL A 159 -20.03 -10.06 -10.34
N HIS A 160 -20.92 -11.00 -9.98
CA HIS A 160 -21.85 -11.64 -10.91
C HIS A 160 -22.76 -10.63 -11.61
N MET A 161 -23.23 -9.59 -10.90
CA MET A 161 -24.03 -8.53 -11.54
C MET A 161 -23.28 -7.86 -12.71
N ILE A 162 -21.96 -7.73 -12.65
CA ILE A 162 -21.16 -7.14 -13.73
C ILE A 162 -20.83 -8.20 -14.81
N GLU A 163 -20.55 -9.43 -14.40
CA GLU A 163 -20.30 -10.55 -15.32
C GLU A 163 -21.53 -10.83 -16.23
N GLU A 164 -22.74 -10.72 -15.68
CA GLU A 164 -23.99 -10.84 -16.45
C GLU A 164 -24.11 -9.79 -17.57
N GLU A 165 -23.48 -8.62 -17.41
CA GLU A 165 -23.39 -7.60 -18.47
C GLU A 165 -22.23 -7.87 -19.46
N GLY A 166 -21.57 -9.02 -19.35
CA GLY A 166 -20.50 -9.49 -20.24
C GLY A 166 -19.16 -8.76 -20.04
N TYR A 167 -18.84 -8.37 -18.79
CA TYR A 167 -17.59 -7.69 -18.45
C TYR A 167 -16.88 -8.36 -17.30
N ASP A 168 -15.61 -8.67 -17.48
CA ASP A 168 -14.78 -9.43 -16.54
C ASP A 168 -13.40 -8.78 -16.28
N ASN A 169 -13.22 -7.51 -16.66
CA ASN A 169 -12.03 -6.72 -16.31
C ASN A 169 -12.20 -6.14 -14.90
N LEU A 170 -12.11 -7.02 -13.90
CA LEU A 170 -12.54 -6.75 -12.52
C LEU A 170 -11.40 -6.91 -11.51
N VAL A 171 -11.50 -6.12 -10.46
CA VAL A 171 -10.69 -6.23 -9.22
C VAL A 171 -11.66 -6.29 -8.06
N ILE A 172 -11.40 -7.12 -7.05
CA ILE A 172 -12.27 -7.22 -5.88
C ILE A 172 -11.57 -6.60 -4.66
N SER A 173 -12.33 -5.90 -3.83
CA SER A 173 -11.86 -5.33 -2.59
C SER A 173 -12.86 -5.65 -1.47
N ILE A 174 -12.40 -6.43 -0.51
CA ILE A 174 -13.12 -6.70 0.73
C ILE A 174 -12.38 -5.99 1.86
N LYS A 175 -13.10 -5.27 2.71
CA LYS A 175 -12.51 -4.56 3.83
C LYS A 175 -13.34 -4.71 5.11
N SER A 176 -12.65 -4.91 6.21
CA SER A 176 -13.19 -4.89 7.56
C SER A 176 -12.24 -4.14 8.50
N SER A 177 -12.78 -3.58 9.58
CA SER A 177 -12.01 -3.06 10.71
C SER A 177 -11.59 -4.17 11.68
N ASP A 178 -12.27 -5.31 11.64
CA ASP A 178 -11.86 -6.54 12.31
C ASP A 178 -10.81 -7.26 11.46
N VAL A 179 -9.60 -7.36 12.02
CA VAL A 179 -8.43 -7.91 11.33
C VAL A 179 -8.58 -9.40 11.02
N LEU A 180 -9.10 -10.18 11.98
CA LEU A 180 -9.24 -11.62 11.82
C LEU A 180 -10.35 -11.95 10.82
N MET A 181 -11.48 -11.26 10.90
CA MET A 181 -12.57 -11.39 9.93
C MET A 181 -12.09 -10.99 8.53
N CYS A 182 -11.32 -9.91 8.40
CA CYS A 182 -10.77 -9.46 7.13
C CYS A 182 -9.84 -10.53 6.51
N ALA A 183 -8.94 -11.10 7.31
CA ALA A 183 -8.04 -12.16 6.85
C ALA A 183 -8.82 -13.40 6.42
N LYS A 184 -9.82 -13.83 7.22
CA LYS A 184 -10.68 -14.97 6.88
C LYS A 184 -11.49 -14.75 5.62
N ALA A 185 -12.04 -13.55 5.42
CA ALA A 185 -12.77 -13.22 4.20
C ALA A 185 -11.87 -13.28 2.95
N HIS A 186 -10.60 -12.86 3.06
CA HIS A 186 -9.64 -12.97 1.95
C HIS A 186 -9.26 -14.42 1.64
N GLU A 187 -9.08 -15.26 2.66
CA GLU A 187 -8.87 -16.70 2.47
C GLU A 187 -10.06 -17.35 1.74
N LEU A 188 -11.28 -17.03 2.18
CA LEU A 188 -12.50 -17.58 1.59
C LEU A 188 -12.70 -17.12 0.14
N ILE A 189 -12.53 -15.84 -0.15
CA ILE A 189 -12.74 -15.33 -1.52
C ILE A 189 -11.66 -15.82 -2.47
N ALA A 190 -10.41 -15.95 -2.02
CA ALA A 190 -9.32 -16.49 -2.83
C ALA A 190 -9.58 -17.93 -3.29
N SER A 191 -10.38 -18.71 -2.54
CA SER A 191 -10.79 -20.07 -2.96
C SER A 191 -11.93 -20.09 -3.98
N LYS A 192 -12.58 -18.94 -4.23
CA LYS A 192 -13.83 -18.86 -5.03
C LYS A 192 -13.70 -18.03 -6.31
N THR A 193 -12.61 -17.31 -6.49
CA THR A 193 -12.40 -16.44 -7.66
C THR A 193 -10.94 -16.39 -8.07
N SER A 194 -10.68 -16.00 -9.31
CA SER A 194 -9.35 -15.70 -9.84
C SER A 194 -9.12 -14.21 -10.10
N TYR A 195 -10.02 -13.33 -9.69
CA TYR A 195 -9.83 -11.89 -9.84
C TYR A 195 -8.77 -11.34 -8.88
N PRO A 196 -7.94 -10.37 -9.32
CA PRO A 196 -6.99 -9.70 -8.43
C PRO A 196 -7.69 -9.08 -7.22
N LEU A 197 -7.03 -9.15 -6.06
CA LEU A 197 -7.56 -8.64 -4.80
C LEU A 197 -6.82 -7.38 -4.36
N HIS A 198 -7.61 -6.35 -4.03
CA HIS A 198 -7.12 -5.15 -3.37
C HIS A 198 -7.32 -5.25 -1.86
N VAL A 199 -6.22 -5.33 -1.13
CA VAL A 199 -6.20 -5.65 0.30
C VAL A 199 -5.95 -4.42 1.16
N GLY A 200 -6.55 -4.37 2.32
CA GLY A 200 -6.31 -3.34 3.34
C GLY A 200 -7.31 -3.43 4.48
N ILE A 201 -6.89 -2.97 5.65
CA ILE A 201 -7.77 -2.84 6.81
C ILE A 201 -8.43 -1.46 6.75
N THR A 202 -9.75 -1.40 6.89
CA THR A 202 -10.49 -0.12 6.96
C THR A 202 -10.60 0.36 8.40
N GLU A 203 -10.73 1.68 8.60
CA GLU A 203 -10.92 2.25 9.95
C GLU A 203 -9.84 1.77 10.93
N ALA A 204 -8.60 1.67 10.46
CA ALA A 204 -7.53 1.10 11.26
C ALA A 204 -7.18 1.99 12.48
N GLY A 205 -7.33 3.30 12.36
CA GLY A 205 -7.11 4.26 13.44
C GLY A 205 -5.98 5.25 13.16
N THR A 206 -5.45 5.87 14.22
CA THR A 206 -4.35 6.83 14.16
C THR A 206 -3.02 6.15 13.80
N LEU A 207 -1.96 6.95 13.62
CA LEU A 207 -0.67 6.47 13.11
C LEU A 207 -0.17 5.21 13.81
N LEU A 208 -0.08 5.20 15.14
CA LEU A 208 0.44 4.04 15.87
C LEU A 208 -0.50 2.83 15.79
N SER A 209 -1.75 2.98 16.25
CA SER A 209 -2.70 1.87 16.31
C SER A 209 -3.09 1.37 14.92
N GLY A 210 -3.24 2.30 13.96
CA GLY A 210 -3.58 1.99 12.59
C GLY A 210 -2.46 1.24 11.85
N ASN A 211 -1.20 1.59 12.08
CA ASN A 211 -0.05 0.87 11.54
C ASN A 211 0.05 -0.54 12.09
N ILE A 212 -0.12 -0.72 13.41
CA ILE A 212 -0.10 -2.06 14.01
C ILE A 212 -1.20 -2.94 13.44
N LYS A 213 -2.46 -2.45 13.39
CA LYS A 213 -3.57 -3.21 12.80
C LYS A 213 -3.36 -3.53 11.33
N SER A 214 -2.88 -2.56 10.55
CA SER A 214 -2.60 -2.74 9.13
C SER A 214 -1.47 -3.73 8.89
N ALA A 215 -0.39 -3.66 9.67
CA ALA A 215 0.72 -4.59 9.57
C ALA A 215 0.31 -6.03 9.90
N ILE A 216 -0.48 -6.23 10.96
CA ILE A 216 -1.00 -7.55 11.32
C ILE A 216 -1.93 -8.07 10.20
N GLY A 217 -2.93 -7.29 9.79
CA GLY A 217 -3.92 -7.74 8.79
C GLY A 217 -3.32 -7.99 7.41
N LEU A 218 -2.50 -7.06 6.92
CA LEU A 218 -1.79 -7.22 5.66
C LEU A 218 -0.79 -8.37 5.74
N GLY A 219 -0.05 -8.50 6.85
CA GLY A 219 0.88 -9.61 7.08
C GLY A 219 0.19 -10.97 7.00
N MET A 220 -0.95 -11.14 7.67
CA MET A 220 -1.74 -12.38 7.63
C MET A 220 -2.23 -12.74 6.23
N ILE A 221 -2.67 -11.77 5.44
CA ILE A 221 -3.22 -11.98 4.11
C ILE A 221 -2.11 -12.22 3.08
N LEU A 222 -1.11 -11.33 3.06
CA LEU A 222 -0.02 -11.37 2.09
C LEU A 222 0.89 -12.60 2.27
N SER A 223 1.11 -13.07 3.51
CA SER A 223 1.90 -14.29 3.79
C SER A 223 1.27 -15.57 3.21
N GLN A 224 -0.04 -15.56 2.96
CA GLN A 224 -0.76 -16.64 2.29
C GLN A 224 -0.66 -16.54 0.74
N GLY A 225 0.06 -15.56 0.21
CA GLY A 225 0.13 -15.31 -1.23
C GLY A 225 -1.13 -14.71 -1.81
N ILE A 226 -1.91 -13.98 -1.01
CA ILE A 226 -3.15 -13.30 -1.40
C ILE A 226 -2.91 -11.79 -1.43
N GLY A 227 -3.36 -11.12 -2.50
CA GLY A 227 -3.29 -9.66 -2.66
C GLY A 227 -2.39 -9.19 -3.79
N ASP A 228 -2.95 -8.38 -4.66
CA ASP A 228 -2.30 -7.84 -5.86
C ASP A 228 -2.06 -6.33 -5.77
N THR A 229 -2.89 -5.64 -4.97
CA THR A 229 -2.68 -4.25 -4.58
C THR A 229 -3.01 -4.06 -3.10
N ILE A 230 -2.32 -3.16 -2.42
CA ILE A 230 -2.56 -2.87 -1.01
C ILE A 230 -2.85 -1.39 -0.76
N ARG A 231 -3.58 -1.11 0.32
CA ARG A 231 -3.67 0.22 0.92
C ARG A 231 -3.64 0.13 2.44
N VAL A 232 -2.70 0.82 3.06
CA VAL A 232 -2.77 1.19 4.47
C VAL A 232 -3.73 2.38 4.59
N SER A 233 -4.63 2.39 5.57
CA SER A 233 -5.61 3.47 5.78
C SER A 233 -5.49 4.00 7.19
N LEU A 234 -5.04 5.26 7.32
CA LEU A 234 -4.76 5.91 8.59
C LEU A 234 -5.57 7.20 8.74
N THR A 235 -5.88 7.54 9.98
CA THR A 235 -6.32 8.88 10.33
C THR A 235 -5.08 9.78 10.46
N GLY A 236 -4.61 10.33 9.31
CA GLY A 236 -3.37 11.09 9.23
C GLY A 236 -3.00 11.51 7.82
N ASP A 237 -1.74 11.91 7.62
CA ASP A 237 -1.20 12.25 6.29
C ASP A 237 -1.12 10.98 5.43
N PRO A 238 -1.68 10.98 4.21
CA PRO A 238 -1.57 9.85 3.27
C PRO A 238 -0.13 9.45 2.93
N LEU A 239 0.85 10.33 3.15
CA LEU A 239 2.27 10.01 3.01
C LEU A 239 2.69 8.88 3.95
N GLU A 240 2.21 8.90 5.19
CA GLU A 240 2.50 7.86 6.18
C GLU A 240 1.87 6.51 5.80
N GLU A 241 0.74 6.51 5.08
CA GLU A 241 0.14 5.29 4.52
C GLU A 241 1.09 4.61 3.52
N VAL A 242 1.72 5.40 2.63
CA VAL A 242 2.64 4.90 1.61
C VAL A 242 3.94 4.39 2.25
N LYS A 243 4.51 5.13 3.20
CA LYS A 243 5.70 4.71 3.95
C LYS A 243 5.47 3.38 4.66
N SER A 244 4.37 3.26 5.39
CA SER A 244 3.99 2.04 6.11
C SER A 244 3.77 0.86 5.15
N ALA A 245 3.11 1.08 4.02
CA ALA A 245 2.91 0.05 3.00
C ALA A 245 4.24 -0.46 2.42
N LYS A 246 5.21 0.42 2.16
CA LYS A 246 6.57 0.05 1.72
C LYS A 246 7.28 -0.83 2.76
N ILE A 247 7.22 -0.43 4.04
CA ILE A 247 7.84 -1.19 5.13
C ILE A 247 7.22 -2.58 5.22
N ILE A 248 5.88 -2.68 5.23
CA ILE A 248 5.17 -3.97 5.29
C ILE A 248 5.58 -4.89 4.14
N LEU A 249 5.58 -4.39 2.90
CA LEU A 249 5.96 -5.21 1.75
C LEU A 249 7.42 -5.64 1.78
N ARG A 250 8.34 -4.78 2.22
CA ARG A 250 9.76 -5.14 2.38
C ARG A 250 9.97 -6.18 3.47
N THR A 251 9.38 -5.97 4.65
CA THR A 251 9.46 -6.91 5.78
C THR A 251 8.97 -8.31 5.40
N LEU A 252 8.01 -8.41 4.48
CA LEU A 252 7.51 -9.69 3.95
C LEU A 252 8.31 -10.22 2.74
N GLY A 253 9.37 -9.53 2.30
CA GLY A 253 10.14 -9.91 1.11
C GLY A 253 9.38 -9.77 -0.21
N LEU A 254 8.27 -9.02 -0.23
CA LEU A 254 7.37 -8.86 -1.38
C LEU A 254 7.67 -7.63 -2.24
N ARG A 255 8.54 -6.75 -1.78
CA ARG A 255 9.05 -5.59 -2.53
C ARG A 255 10.54 -5.44 -2.26
N LYS A 256 11.30 -5.33 -3.33
CA LYS A 256 12.74 -5.01 -3.30
C LYS A 256 12.95 -3.50 -3.39
N GLY A 257 14.16 -3.09 -3.01
CA GLY A 257 14.60 -1.70 -3.09
C GLY A 257 14.32 -0.88 -1.84
N GLY A 258 15.27 0.00 -1.54
CA GLY A 258 15.34 0.79 -0.32
C GLY A 258 16.12 0.09 0.79
N ILE A 259 16.69 0.88 1.67
CA ILE A 259 17.51 0.40 2.78
C ILE A 259 16.62 -0.10 3.92
N GLU A 260 16.89 -1.33 4.39
CA GLU A 260 16.32 -1.85 5.63
C GLU A 260 17.23 -1.44 6.80
N VAL A 261 16.71 -0.66 7.74
CA VAL A 261 17.45 -0.31 8.96
C VAL A 261 17.10 -1.29 10.08
N VAL A 262 18.10 -1.90 10.67
CA VAL A 262 17.97 -2.73 11.87
C VAL A 262 18.72 -2.09 13.01
N SER A 263 18.08 -1.97 14.17
CA SER A 263 18.72 -1.41 15.38
C SER A 263 18.52 -2.33 16.57
N CYS A 264 19.51 -2.41 17.45
CA CYS A 264 19.34 -3.15 18.68
C CYS A 264 18.41 -2.40 19.65
N PRO A 265 17.72 -3.13 20.54
CA PRO A 265 16.95 -2.48 21.58
C PRO A 265 17.88 -1.76 22.56
N THR A 266 17.43 -0.64 23.12
CA THR A 266 18.17 0.05 24.18
C THR A 266 18.30 -0.87 25.40
N CYS A 267 19.51 -1.00 25.93
CA CYS A 267 19.80 -1.81 27.13
C CYS A 267 20.86 -1.15 27.99
N GLY A 268 21.20 -1.74 29.15
CA GLY A 268 22.20 -1.19 30.08
C GLY A 268 23.63 -1.11 29.50
N ARG A 269 23.90 -1.67 28.32
CA ARG A 269 25.17 -1.58 27.60
C ARG A 269 25.24 -0.43 26.60
N THR A 270 24.11 0.19 26.27
CA THR A 270 24.06 1.35 25.35
C THR A 270 24.89 2.49 25.90
N ARG A 271 25.78 3.08 25.09
CA ARG A 271 26.74 4.11 25.46
C ARG A 271 26.56 5.41 24.69
N ILE A 272 25.64 5.47 23.75
CA ILE A 272 25.36 6.60 22.87
C ILE A 272 23.86 6.91 22.89
N ASP A 273 23.45 8.03 22.31
CA ASP A 273 22.04 8.30 22.00
C ASP A 273 21.62 7.41 20.81
N LEU A 274 21.38 6.13 21.08
CA LEU A 274 20.99 5.16 20.07
C LEU A 274 19.64 5.50 19.42
N ILE A 275 18.68 6.02 20.20
CA ILE A 275 17.35 6.36 19.68
C ILE A 275 17.47 7.50 18.67
N GLY A 276 18.17 8.57 19.04
CA GLY A 276 18.41 9.70 18.15
C GLY A 276 19.17 9.30 16.90
N LEU A 277 20.22 8.48 17.04
CA LEU A 277 21.04 8.02 15.91
C LEU A 277 20.24 7.12 14.95
N ALA A 278 19.46 6.17 15.48
CA ALA A 278 18.65 5.28 14.64
C ALA A 278 17.60 6.06 13.84
N ASN A 279 16.88 7.01 14.48
CA ASN A 279 15.94 7.88 13.79
C ASN A 279 16.62 8.74 12.70
N GLN A 280 17.81 9.26 12.97
CA GLN A 280 18.58 10.03 11.97
C GLN A 280 19.01 9.15 10.80
N VAL A 281 19.41 7.91 11.05
CA VAL A 281 19.77 6.95 9.99
C VAL A 281 18.52 6.60 9.17
N GLU A 282 17.38 6.27 9.78
CA GLU A 282 16.13 5.98 9.07
C GLU A 282 15.74 7.13 8.13
N ASN A 283 15.78 8.38 8.63
CA ASN A 283 15.48 9.55 7.81
C ASN A 283 16.51 9.75 6.67
N MET A 284 17.79 9.55 6.96
CA MET A 284 18.87 9.74 5.99
C MET A 284 18.78 8.75 4.81
N VAL A 285 18.38 7.51 5.08
CA VAL A 285 18.35 6.45 4.07
C VAL A 285 17.03 6.40 3.27
N GLU A 286 16.02 7.19 3.62
CA GLU A 286 14.70 7.14 3.00
C GLU A 286 14.75 7.33 1.48
N ASP A 287 15.63 8.23 1.01
CA ASP A 287 15.77 8.59 -0.41
C ASP A 287 16.93 7.85 -1.12
N ILE A 288 17.65 6.96 -0.42
CA ILE A 288 18.77 6.23 -1.01
C ILE A 288 18.25 4.94 -1.68
N PRO A 289 18.39 4.78 -3.01
CA PRO A 289 17.79 3.67 -3.75
C PRO A 289 18.65 2.39 -3.73
N LEU A 290 19.25 2.05 -2.58
CA LEU A 290 20.01 0.83 -2.40
C LEU A 290 19.13 -0.27 -1.81
N ASP A 291 19.33 -1.51 -2.26
CA ASP A 291 18.65 -2.71 -1.72
C ASP A 291 19.60 -3.44 -0.78
N ILE A 292 19.80 -2.88 0.40
CA ILE A 292 20.76 -3.38 1.41
C ILE A 292 20.19 -3.23 2.83
N LYS A 293 20.83 -3.92 3.78
CA LYS A 293 20.54 -3.85 5.21
C LYS A 293 21.60 -3.03 5.95
N VAL A 294 21.16 -2.02 6.69
CA VAL A 294 22.02 -1.13 7.52
C VAL A 294 21.76 -1.42 8.99
N ALA A 295 22.81 -1.66 9.76
CA ALA A 295 22.72 -1.90 11.21
C ALA A 295 23.11 -0.65 12.01
N VAL A 296 22.33 -0.34 13.06
CA VAL A 296 22.63 0.73 14.03
C VAL A 296 22.67 0.12 15.43
N MET A 297 23.87 0.01 16.01
CA MET A 297 24.09 -0.72 17.26
C MET A 297 24.57 0.21 18.38
N GLY A 298 23.99 0.06 19.55
CA GLY A 298 24.23 0.95 20.71
C GLY A 298 25.51 0.64 21.51
N CYS A 299 26.22 -0.45 21.21
CA CYS A 299 27.49 -0.78 21.89
C CYS A 299 28.44 -1.56 21.00
N VAL A 300 29.73 -1.40 21.23
CA VAL A 300 30.80 -2.10 20.47
C VAL A 300 31.00 -3.55 20.91
N VAL A 301 30.41 -4.00 22.01
CA VAL A 301 30.61 -5.36 22.55
C VAL A 301 29.84 -6.39 21.74
N ASN A 302 28.54 -6.21 21.57
CA ASN A 302 27.68 -7.11 20.81
C ASN A 302 27.38 -6.59 19.39
N GLY A 303 27.62 -5.27 19.16
CA GLY A 303 27.32 -4.62 17.89
C GLY A 303 27.85 -5.34 16.66
N PRO A 304 29.13 -5.74 16.61
CA PRO A 304 29.66 -6.47 15.46
C PRO A 304 28.98 -7.83 15.21
N GLY A 305 28.62 -8.56 16.28
CA GLY A 305 27.91 -9.84 16.17
C GLY A 305 26.46 -9.68 15.70
N GLU A 306 25.75 -8.68 16.24
CA GLU A 306 24.36 -8.38 15.85
C GLU A 306 24.26 -7.73 14.46
N ALA A 307 25.31 -7.02 14.03
CA ALA A 307 25.42 -6.44 12.69
C ALA A 307 25.91 -7.41 11.61
N LYS A 308 26.20 -8.67 11.95
CA LYS A 308 26.82 -9.65 11.05
C LYS A 308 25.98 -9.92 9.78
N GLU A 309 24.69 -9.88 9.90
CA GLU A 309 23.77 -10.12 8.78
C GLU A 309 23.41 -8.83 8.00
N ALA A 310 23.95 -7.68 8.42
CA ALA A 310 23.80 -6.44 7.69
C ALA A 310 24.94 -6.24 6.69
N ASP A 311 24.65 -5.57 5.59
CA ASP A 311 25.65 -5.25 4.57
C ASP A 311 26.65 -4.22 5.09
N ILE A 312 26.16 -3.23 5.85
CA ILE A 312 26.95 -2.20 6.52
C ILE A 312 26.28 -1.81 7.85
N GLY A 313 27.06 -1.33 8.80
CA GLY A 313 26.50 -0.85 10.06
C GLY A 313 27.46 0.03 10.84
N ILE A 314 26.91 0.69 11.84
CA ILE A 314 27.64 1.45 12.84
C ILE A 314 27.32 0.92 14.25
N ALA A 315 28.35 0.89 15.10
CA ALA A 315 28.18 0.52 16.49
C ALA A 315 28.77 1.60 17.39
N GLY A 316 27.98 2.15 18.30
CA GLY A 316 28.41 3.21 19.20
C GLY A 316 29.23 2.72 20.38
N GLY A 317 30.17 3.54 20.81
CA GLY A 317 30.99 3.36 22.02
C GLY A 317 31.23 4.71 22.68
N VAL A 318 31.94 4.75 23.80
CA VAL A 318 32.23 5.97 24.54
C VAL A 318 33.23 6.84 23.78
N GLY A 319 32.76 7.94 23.19
CA GLY A 319 33.57 8.89 22.40
C GLY A 319 34.03 8.39 21.03
N GLU A 320 33.98 7.11 20.79
CA GLU A 320 34.29 6.50 19.49
C GLU A 320 33.31 5.34 19.20
N GLY A 321 33.11 5.00 17.95
CA GLY A 321 32.34 3.86 17.50
C GLY A 321 33.06 3.09 16.41
N LEU A 322 32.35 2.15 15.80
CA LEU A 322 32.86 1.25 14.77
C LEU A 322 32.03 1.40 13.50
N LEU A 323 32.69 1.42 12.36
CA LEU A 323 32.10 1.13 11.06
C LEU A 323 32.31 -0.36 10.77
N ILE A 324 31.23 -1.06 10.38
CA ILE A 324 31.19 -2.50 10.17
C ILE A 324 30.66 -2.76 8.76
N LYS A 325 31.32 -3.59 7.96
CA LYS A 325 30.82 -4.08 6.68
C LYS A 325 30.82 -5.62 6.72
N LYS A 326 29.66 -6.23 6.43
CA LYS A 326 29.47 -7.70 6.42
C LYS A 326 29.99 -8.42 7.66
N GLY A 327 29.80 -7.80 8.82
CA GLY A 327 30.21 -8.34 10.13
C GLY A 327 31.66 -8.08 10.50
N GLU A 328 32.47 -7.48 9.63
CA GLU A 328 33.87 -7.15 9.89
C GLU A 328 34.03 -5.66 10.26
N ILE A 329 34.87 -5.40 11.26
CA ILE A 329 35.18 -4.02 11.66
C ILE A 329 36.12 -3.41 10.62
N VAL A 330 35.62 -2.38 9.91
CA VAL A 330 36.42 -1.69 8.89
C VAL A 330 37.33 -0.63 9.53
N ARG A 331 36.77 0.20 10.40
CA ARG A 331 37.51 1.26 11.10
C ARG A 331 36.81 1.75 12.36
N LYS A 332 37.58 2.37 13.23
CA LYS A 332 37.05 3.18 14.33
C LYS A 332 36.70 4.58 13.83
N VAL A 333 35.62 5.13 14.35
CA VAL A 333 35.07 6.41 13.95
C VAL A 333 34.73 7.22 15.21
N PRO A 334 35.04 8.53 15.29
CA PRO A 334 34.55 9.37 16.37
C PRO A 334 33.02 9.31 16.44
N GLU A 335 32.45 9.28 17.65
CA GLU A 335 30.99 9.16 17.86
C GLU A 335 30.22 10.22 17.04
N ALA A 336 30.68 11.46 17.05
CA ALA A 336 30.06 12.57 16.33
C ALA A 336 30.06 12.42 14.80
N GLU A 337 30.91 11.56 14.25
CA GLU A 337 31.07 11.35 12.81
C GLU A 337 30.35 10.09 12.30
N LEU A 338 29.78 9.24 13.17
CA LEU A 338 29.16 7.97 12.79
C LEU A 338 28.12 8.12 11.66
N LEU A 339 27.24 9.11 11.78
CA LEU A 339 26.20 9.36 10.78
C LEU A 339 26.77 9.80 9.43
N SER A 340 27.73 10.74 9.46
CA SER A 340 28.35 11.28 8.22
C SER A 340 29.17 10.23 7.49
N VAL A 341 29.94 9.42 8.24
CA VAL A 341 30.71 8.32 7.68
C VAL A 341 29.80 7.26 7.06
N LEU A 342 28.72 6.86 7.76
CA LEU A 342 27.76 5.92 7.20
C LEU A 342 27.14 6.46 5.90
N ARG A 343 26.77 7.75 5.87
CA ARG A 343 26.20 8.39 4.67
C ARG A 343 27.18 8.36 3.51
N GLU A 344 28.45 8.69 3.74
CA GLU A 344 29.49 8.68 2.72
C GLU A 344 29.66 7.29 2.10
N GLU A 345 29.73 6.26 2.94
CA GLU A 345 29.83 4.85 2.51
C GLU A 345 28.61 4.41 1.68
N LEU A 346 27.41 4.85 2.06
CA LEU A 346 26.19 4.54 1.31
C LEU A 346 26.12 5.25 -0.04
N LEU A 347 26.60 6.48 -0.13
CA LEU A 347 26.63 7.23 -1.40
C LEU A 347 27.62 6.62 -2.41
N HIS A 348 28.72 6.05 -1.93
CA HIS A 348 29.76 5.40 -2.76
C HIS A 348 29.58 3.88 -2.86
N TRP A 349 28.47 3.32 -2.36
CA TRP A 349 28.25 1.87 -2.27
C TRP A 349 28.43 1.10 -3.58
N ASN A 350 28.04 1.71 -4.70
CA ASN A 350 28.14 1.09 -6.02
C ASN A 350 29.51 1.25 -6.68
N ASP A 351 30.37 2.14 -6.18
CA ASP A 351 31.71 2.39 -6.73
C ASP A 351 32.69 1.29 -6.31
N GLU A 352 32.33 0.48 -5.29
CA GLU A 352 33.15 -0.63 -4.76
C GLU A 352 32.79 -2.00 -5.39
N LYS A 353 31.87 -2.05 -6.36
CA LYS A 353 31.51 -3.26 -7.11
C LYS A 353 32.11 -3.25 -8.49
#